data_d6bbe2a4f5a1b9f4b90d9570dc9792c5
#
_entry.id   d6bbe2a4f5a1b9f4b90d9570dc9792c5
#
_cell.length_a   1.000
_cell.length_b   1.000
_cell.length_c   1.000
_cell.angle_alpha   90.00
_cell.angle_beta   90.00
_cell.angle_gamma   90.00
#
_symmetry.space_group_name_H-M   'P 1'
#
loop_
_entity.id
_entity.type
_entity.pdbx_description
1 polymer ?
#
loop_
_entity_poly.entity_id
_entity_poly.type
_entity_poly.pdbx_seq_one_letter_code
_entity_poly.pdbx_strand_id
1 'polypeptide(L)'
;MGLLDRLSRLIRANLNAFVSDAEDPIKILDQSVADMQEDLVKLRQAVAMAIASQKRLENQANQAKEQIKNWFSRAELALKKGEDDLAREALSRKKTFQVTFESLS
;
A
#
# COMPACT_ATOMS: atom_id res chain seq x y z
N MET A 1 16.24 -38.06 32.88
CA MET A 1 15.51 -36.83 32.89
C MET A 1 15.96 -35.94 31.76
N GLY A 2 15.07 -35.57 30.94
CA GLY A 2 15.38 -34.87 29.71
C GLY A 2 15.24 -33.36 29.79
N LEU A 3 15.61 -32.73 28.71
CA LEU A 3 15.47 -31.30 28.49
C LEU A 3 14.00 -30.81 28.68
N LEU A 4 13.04 -31.65 28.37
CA LEU A 4 11.64 -31.36 28.50
C LEU A 4 11.22 -31.19 29.98
N ASP A 5 11.79 -31.98 30.90
CA ASP A 5 11.52 -31.83 32.33
C ASP A 5 12.01 -30.50 32.88
N ARG A 6 13.19 -30.08 32.44
CA ARG A 6 13.78 -28.79 32.81
C ARG A 6 12.94 -27.64 32.27
N LEU A 7 12.56 -27.75 31.02
CA LEU A 7 11.71 -26.74 30.39
C LEU A 7 10.35 -26.65 31.07
N SER A 8 9.74 -27.79 31.40
CA SER A 8 8.47 -27.85 32.13
C SER A 8 8.58 -27.19 33.51
N ARG A 9 9.68 -27.41 34.23
CA ARG A 9 9.92 -26.77 35.53
C ARG A 9 10.08 -25.27 35.40
N LEU A 10 10.80 -24.81 34.37
CA LEU A 10 10.97 -23.38 34.09
C LEU A 10 9.64 -22.71 33.78
N ILE A 11 8.84 -23.35 32.97
CA ILE A 11 7.51 -22.82 32.62
C ILE A 11 6.62 -22.77 33.83
N ARG A 12 6.60 -23.81 34.67
CA ARG A 12 5.82 -23.83 35.91
C ARG A 12 6.29 -22.77 36.89
N ALA A 13 7.59 -22.61 37.07
CA ALA A 13 8.16 -21.58 37.93
C ALA A 13 7.75 -20.19 37.47
N ASN A 14 7.85 -19.92 36.17
CA ASN A 14 7.44 -18.64 35.60
C ASN A 14 5.92 -18.42 35.69
N LEU A 15 5.13 -19.45 35.47
CA LEU A 15 3.69 -19.37 35.61
C LEU A 15 3.27 -19.09 37.05
N ASN A 16 3.91 -19.76 38.02
CA ASN A 16 3.63 -19.53 39.43
C ASN A 16 4.02 -18.12 39.87
N ALA A 17 5.17 -17.63 39.41
CA ALA A 17 5.61 -16.26 39.66
C ALA A 17 4.66 -15.26 39.00
N PHE A 18 4.22 -15.54 37.80
CA PHE A 18 3.26 -14.71 37.07
C PHE A 18 1.89 -14.66 37.81
N VAL A 19 1.40 -15.80 38.26
CA VAL A 19 0.13 -15.88 38.98
C VAL A 19 0.23 -15.18 40.32
N SER A 20 1.38 -15.27 41.01
CA SER A 20 1.57 -14.61 42.29
C SER A 20 1.75 -13.10 42.18
N ASP A 21 2.37 -12.63 41.11
CA ASP A 21 2.58 -11.19 40.86
C ASP A 21 1.38 -10.54 40.19
N ALA A 22 0.63 -11.27 39.37
CA ALA A 22 -0.55 -10.76 38.70
C ALA A 22 -1.80 -11.10 39.48
N GLU A 23 -2.63 -10.10 39.78
CA GLU A 23 -3.87 -10.31 40.49
C GLU A 23 -4.89 -11.14 39.71
N ASP A 24 -4.85 -11.02 38.35
CA ASP A 24 -5.78 -11.75 37.48
C ASP A 24 -5.14 -12.04 36.13
N PRO A 25 -4.55 -13.26 35.92
CA PRO A 25 -3.94 -13.63 34.66
C PRO A 25 -4.92 -13.65 33.49
N ILE A 26 -6.20 -13.98 33.74
CA ILE A 26 -7.23 -13.98 32.70
C ILE A 26 -7.48 -12.56 32.19
N LYS A 27 -7.50 -11.61 33.11
CA LYS A 27 -7.67 -10.20 32.77
C LYS A 27 -6.52 -9.69 31.89
N ILE A 28 -5.28 -10.11 32.16
CA ILE A 28 -4.10 -9.75 31.38
C ILE A 28 -4.20 -10.36 29.97
N LEU A 29 -4.62 -11.62 29.84
CA LEU A 29 -4.84 -12.28 28.57
C LEU A 29 -5.93 -11.60 27.77
N ASP A 30 -7.04 -11.24 28.40
CA ASP A 30 -8.14 -10.52 27.75
C ASP A 30 -7.67 -9.17 27.24
N GLN A 31 -6.85 -8.46 28.01
CA GLN A 31 -6.29 -7.18 27.62
C GLN A 31 -5.34 -7.35 26.41
N SER A 32 -4.51 -8.39 26.42
CA SER A 32 -3.61 -8.70 25.31
C SER A 32 -4.37 -9.01 24.03
N VAL A 33 -5.43 -9.79 24.12
CA VAL A 33 -6.29 -10.11 22.97
C VAL A 33 -6.97 -8.84 22.44
N ALA A 34 -7.47 -7.99 23.33
CA ALA A 34 -8.09 -6.72 22.94
C ALA A 34 -7.09 -5.82 22.22
N ASP A 35 -5.84 -5.73 22.73
CA ASP A 35 -4.77 -4.96 22.09
C ASP A 35 -4.42 -5.51 20.70
N MET A 36 -4.36 -6.83 20.57
CA MET A 36 -4.11 -7.49 19.29
C MET A 36 -5.23 -7.22 18.27
N GLN A 37 -6.48 -7.23 18.73
CA GLN A 37 -7.63 -6.91 17.86
C GLN A 37 -7.57 -5.46 17.40
N GLU A 38 -7.20 -4.54 18.28
CA GLU A 38 -7.03 -3.13 17.94
C GLU A 38 -5.90 -2.94 16.92
N ASP A 39 -4.76 -3.62 17.10
CA ASP A 39 -3.65 -3.60 16.17
C ASP A 39 -4.05 -4.16 14.80
N LEU A 40 -4.86 -5.21 14.78
CA LEU A 40 -5.38 -5.80 13.55
C LEU A 40 -6.26 -4.82 12.77
N VAL A 41 -7.13 -4.08 13.50
CA VAL A 41 -7.97 -3.04 12.88
C VAL A 41 -7.10 -1.95 12.26
N LYS A 42 -6.06 -1.49 12.97
CA LYS A 42 -5.12 -0.50 12.46
C LYS A 42 -4.40 -0.99 11.21
N LEU A 43 -3.98 -2.26 11.23
CA LEU A 43 -3.33 -2.87 10.08
C LEU A 43 -4.27 -2.94 8.88
N ARG A 44 -5.50 -3.34 9.07
CA ARG A 44 -6.51 -3.38 8.00
C ARG A 44 -6.76 -2.00 7.41
N GLN A 45 -6.82 -0.96 8.24
CA GLN A 45 -6.95 0.42 7.79
C GLN A 45 -5.74 0.86 6.97
N ALA A 46 -4.53 0.52 7.41
CA ALA A 46 -3.30 0.85 6.70
C ALA A 46 -3.26 0.18 5.33
N VAL A 47 -3.64 -1.10 5.25
CA VAL A 47 -3.71 -1.85 3.99
C VAL A 47 -4.77 -1.23 3.06
N ALA A 48 -5.94 -0.89 3.59
CA ALA A 48 -7.00 -0.25 2.80
C ALA A 48 -6.54 1.08 2.21
N MET A 49 -5.82 1.89 2.99
CA MET A 49 -5.26 3.16 2.53
C MET A 49 -4.18 2.95 1.45
N ALA A 50 -3.34 1.94 1.61
CA ALA A 50 -2.33 1.59 0.63
C ALA A 50 -2.96 1.15 -0.70
N ILE A 51 -4.01 0.34 -0.65
CA ILE A 51 -4.75 -0.09 -1.84
C ILE A 51 -5.40 1.12 -2.53
N ALA A 52 -6.00 2.02 -1.76
CA ALA A 52 -6.63 3.23 -2.30
C ALA A 52 -5.58 4.12 -2.99
N SER A 53 -4.39 4.28 -2.40
CA SER A 53 -3.29 5.03 -3.01
C SER A 53 -2.83 4.38 -4.31
N GLN A 54 -2.68 3.07 -4.32
CA GLN A 54 -2.29 2.30 -5.50
C GLN A 54 -3.32 2.49 -6.63
N LYS A 55 -4.61 2.40 -6.31
CA LYS A 55 -5.69 2.60 -7.28
C LYS A 55 -5.68 4.02 -7.85
N ARG A 56 -5.42 5.01 -7.01
CA ARG A 56 -5.33 6.40 -7.44
C ARG A 56 -4.19 6.62 -8.43
N LEU A 57 -3.01 6.08 -8.11
CA LEU A 57 -1.85 6.18 -8.99
C LEU A 57 -2.08 5.45 -10.31
N GLU A 58 -2.71 4.28 -10.26
CA GLU A 58 -3.07 3.50 -11.45
C GLU A 58 -4.03 4.29 -12.35
N ASN A 59 -5.05 4.92 -11.76
CA ASN A 59 -6.00 5.74 -12.50
C ASN A 59 -5.33 6.96 -13.13
N GLN A 60 -4.41 7.62 -12.41
CA GLN A 60 -3.66 8.75 -12.93
C GLN A 60 -2.75 8.33 -14.08
N ALA A 61 -2.10 7.18 -13.96
CA ALA A 61 -1.27 6.64 -15.04
C ALA A 61 -2.09 6.31 -16.28
N ASN A 62 -3.27 5.71 -16.09
CA ASN A 62 -4.17 5.39 -17.20
C ASN A 62 -4.69 6.65 -17.89
N GLN A 63 -5.01 7.70 -17.14
CA GLN A 63 -5.42 8.99 -17.70
C GLN A 63 -4.29 9.63 -18.50
N ALA A 64 -3.07 9.60 -18.01
CA ALA A 64 -1.90 10.11 -18.72
C ALA A 64 -1.68 9.33 -20.01
N LYS A 65 -1.79 8.01 -19.97
CA LYS A 65 -1.67 7.14 -21.14
C LYS A 65 -2.71 7.48 -22.21
N GLU A 66 -3.94 7.73 -21.78
CA GLU A 66 -5.01 8.11 -22.70
C GLU A 66 -4.75 9.48 -23.34
N GLN A 67 -4.25 10.43 -22.57
CA GLN A 67 -3.87 11.74 -23.10
C GLN A 67 -2.73 11.65 -24.10
N ILE A 68 -1.74 10.81 -23.86
CA ILE A 68 -0.65 10.55 -24.81
C ILE A 68 -1.22 10.09 -26.15
N LYS A 69 -2.16 9.14 -26.10
CA LYS A 69 -2.81 8.59 -27.29
C LYS A 69 -3.61 9.66 -28.05
N ASN A 70 -4.37 10.48 -27.32
CA ASN A 70 -5.18 11.54 -27.89
C ASN A 70 -4.32 12.60 -28.59
N TRP A 71 -3.25 13.04 -27.95
CA TRP A 71 -2.34 14.04 -28.53
C TRP A 71 -1.58 13.50 -29.73
N PHE A 72 -1.21 12.23 -29.69
CA PHE A 72 -0.59 11.58 -30.85
C PHE A 72 -1.55 11.57 -32.05
N SER A 73 -2.80 11.22 -31.84
CA SER A 73 -3.82 11.23 -32.89
C SER A 73 -4.05 12.63 -33.47
N ARG A 74 -4.05 13.65 -32.60
CA ARG A 74 -4.18 15.05 -33.02
C ARG A 74 -2.97 15.50 -33.83
N ALA A 75 -1.77 15.06 -33.45
CA ALA A 75 -0.56 15.36 -34.19
C ALA A 75 -0.59 14.73 -35.60
N GLU A 76 -1.02 13.47 -35.71
CA GLU A 76 -1.19 12.82 -37.01
C GLU A 76 -2.17 13.56 -37.90
N LEU A 77 -3.31 13.96 -37.33
CA LEU A 77 -4.34 14.70 -38.07
C LEU A 77 -3.82 16.05 -38.55
N ALA A 78 -3.07 16.75 -37.71
CA ALA A 78 -2.48 18.04 -38.06
C ALA A 78 -1.45 17.90 -39.20
N LEU A 79 -0.63 16.85 -39.16
CA LEU A 79 0.33 16.57 -40.23
C LEU A 79 -0.35 16.27 -41.57
N LYS A 80 -1.46 15.51 -41.52
CA LYS A 80 -2.23 15.20 -42.73
C LYS A 80 -2.84 16.44 -43.37
N LYS A 81 -3.18 17.43 -42.52
CA LYS A 81 -3.72 18.71 -42.99
C LYS A 81 -2.66 19.73 -43.34
N GLY A 82 -1.38 19.42 -43.17
CA GLY A 82 -0.28 20.32 -43.45
C GLY A 82 -0.06 21.41 -42.41
N GLU A 83 -0.65 21.27 -41.23
CA GLU A 83 -0.53 22.23 -40.12
C GLU A 83 0.63 21.85 -39.22
N ASP A 84 1.87 22.14 -39.64
CA ASP A 84 3.08 21.70 -38.94
C ASP A 84 3.23 22.29 -37.55
N ASP A 85 2.86 23.56 -37.38
CA ASP A 85 2.94 24.23 -36.08
C ASP A 85 2.01 23.58 -35.05
N LEU A 86 0.80 23.23 -35.49
CA LEU A 86 -0.19 22.57 -34.64
C LEU A 86 0.28 21.15 -34.27
N ALA A 87 0.92 20.46 -35.24
CA ALA A 87 1.47 19.13 -34.98
C ALA A 87 2.61 19.19 -33.95
N ARG A 88 3.48 20.18 -34.02
CA ARG A 88 4.55 20.37 -33.03
C ARG A 88 4.00 20.64 -31.65
N GLU A 89 2.98 21.47 -31.54
CA GLU A 89 2.33 21.75 -30.27
C GLU A 89 1.70 20.48 -29.69
N ALA A 90 1.01 19.70 -30.50
CA ALA A 90 0.41 18.44 -30.08
C ALA A 90 1.46 17.43 -29.59
N LEU A 91 2.60 17.32 -30.28
CA LEU A 91 3.70 16.45 -29.87
C LEU A 91 4.36 16.93 -28.59
N SER A 92 4.46 18.24 -28.38
CA SER A 92 4.98 18.83 -27.13
C SER A 92 4.09 18.47 -25.95
N ARG A 93 2.78 18.56 -26.11
CA ARG A 93 1.83 18.17 -25.07
C ARG A 93 1.85 16.66 -24.82
N LYS A 94 1.99 15.86 -25.86
CA LYS A 94 2.18 14.41 -25.75
C LYS A 94 3.40 14.10 -24.86
N LYS A 95 4.51 14.78 -25.10
CA LYS A 95 5.74 14.59 -24.33
C LYS A 95 5.55 14.92 -22.87
N THR A 96 4.82 15.99 -22.57
CA THR A 96 4.51 16.36 -21.18
C THR A 96 3.74 15.25 -20.45
N PHE A 97 2.73 14.67 -21.07
CA PHE A 97 1.99 13.55 -20.50
C PHE A 97 2.81 12.29 -20.41
N GLN A 98 3.73 12.09 -21.34
CA GLN A 98 4.65 10.95 -21.34
C GLN A 98 5.60 11.01 -20.14
N VAL A 99 6.13 12.18 -19.83
CA VAL A 99 6.95 12.40 -18.61
C VAL A 99 6.13 12.13 -17.36
N THR A 100 4.89 12.60 -17.31
CA THR A 100 3.98 12.36 -16.19
C THR A 100 3.72 10.85 -16.02
N PHE A 101 3.45 10.15 -17.10
CA PHE A 101 3.21 8.71 -17.08
C PHE A 101 4.43 7.94 -16.55
N GLU A 102 5.62 8.29 -17.02
CA GLU A 102 6.86 7.66 -16.55
C GLU A 102 7.13 7.91 -15.08
N SER A 103 6.77 9.09 -14.57
CA SER A 103 6.94 9.41 -13.16
C SER A 103 5.97 8.63 -12.27
N LEU A 104 4.82 8.22 -12.79
CA LEU A 104 3.79 7.46 -12.07
C LEU A 104 4.04 5.94 -12.10
N SER A 105 4.84 5.48 -13.01
CA SER A 105 5.21 4.06 -13.10
C SER A 105 6.61 3.84 -12.54
#